data_028c29bc96fceb22b772c5f7dc3623e4
#
_entry.id   028c29bc96fceb22b772c5f7dc3623e4
#
_cell.length_a   1.000
_cell.length_b   1.000
_cell.length_c   1.000
_cell.angle_alpha   90.00
_cell.angle_beta   90.00
_cell.angle_gamma   90.00
#
_symmetry.space_group_name_H-M   'P 1'
#
loop_
_entity.id
_entity.type
_entity.pdbx_description
1 polymer ?
#
loop_
_entity_poly.entity_id
_entity_poly.type
_entity_poly.pdbx_seq_one_letter_code
_entity_poly.pdbx_strand_id
1 'polypeptide(L)'
;MLCRNSHANDMKRNFYGFNLLGMFCRTKMENGDRRIFGHFPEDRFQWMREWGFNFARLPLDYRFFVEKDDWMKPVESQLVKLDEAVSHGRRHGIHVQINFHRAPGYCCNPPVEPKSLFLDPEPLAAFTNLWSLLAKRYRGIPNGELSFDLLNEPAPVAPYGATPEGYARVARAALAAIRAADPDRFVMSDGWKWGQLPVMELHPFDSLSGESIHCYEPHRVTHYKVHNPDEPGPCPPWPPEGCVDGVEWLERNFVEKWCPAIEDGTFLHLGEFGCHQVNVPHATYLAWLEDVLKMCRRHGWGWALWNLDGTFGILDTPRTDCEFEDFHGHKLDRKALDLLRKYKT
;
A
#
# COMPACT_ATOMS: atom_id res chain seq x y z
N MET A 1 -1.62 28.74 0.70
CA MET A 1 -3.05 28.84 0.32
C MET A 1 -3.61 27.42 0.43
N LEU A 2 -4.47 27.10 1.38
CA LEU A 2 -4.97 25.75 1.60
C LEU A 2 -6.03 25.47 0.54
N CYS A 3 -5.74 24.60 -0.41
CA CYS A 3 -6.73 24.09 -1.36
C CYS A 3 -7.78 23.26 -0.59
N ARG A 4 -9.01 23.77 -0.51
CA ARG A 4 -10.15 23.03 0.09
C ARG A 4 -10.89 22.32 -1.03
N ASN A 5 -10.90 21.00 -0.98
CA ASN A 5 -11.69 20.16 -1.87
C ASN A 5 -13.18 20.24 -1.56
N SER A 6 -14.01 20.51 -2.57
CA SER A 6 -15.47 20.65 -2.50
C SER A 6 -16.22 19.68 -3.42
N HIS A 7 -15.91 18.39 -3.45
CA HIS A 7 -16.80 17.41 -4.06
C HIS A 7 -16.82 16.13 -3.22
N ALA A 8 -17.99 15.90 -2.59
CA ALA A 8 -18.23 14.74 -1.76
C ALA A 8 -18.46 13.51 -2.65
N ASN A 9 -17.57 12.55 -2.50
CA ASN A 9 -17.78 11.18 -2.95
C ASN A 9 -18.15 10.34 -1.73
N ASP A 10 -19.03 9.33 -1.90
CA ASP A 10 -19.43 8.38 -0.85
C ASP A 10 -18.27 7.54 -0.28
N MET A 11 -17.09 7.62 -0.90
CA MET A 11 -15.86 7.09 -0.32
C MET A 11 -15.46 7.95 0.87
N LYS A 12 -15.50 7.34 2.05
CA LYS A 12 -15.04 8.00 3.27
C LYS A 12 -13.53 8.28 3.14
N ARG A 13 -13.14 9.56 3.20
CA ARG A 13 -11.72 9.96 3.24
C ARG A 13 -10.98 9.49 4.49
N ASN A 14 -11.69 8.91 5.44
CA ASN A 14 -11.20 8.53 6.76
C ASN A 14 -10.91 7.03 6.85
N PHE A 15 -10.11 6.51 5.92
CA PHE A 15 -9.59 5.14 5.97
C PHE A 15 -8.21 5.14 6.64
N TYR A 16 -8.13 4.51 7.81
CA TYR A 16 -6.91 4.44 8.61
C TYR A 16 -6.63 2.99 9.00
N GLY A 17 -5.43 2.50 8.72
CA GLY A 17 -5.10 1.13 9.03
C GLY A 17 -3.73 0.67 8.59
N PHE A 18 -3.66 -0.54 8.06
CA PHE A 18 -2.41 -1.23 7.83
C PHE A 18 -2.41 -2.02 6.53
N ASN A 19 -1.20 -2.25 6.01
CA ASN A 19 -0.96 -3.29 5.03
C ASN A 19 -0.81 -4.64 5.75
N LEU A 20 -1.53 -5.67 5.29
CA LEU A 20 -1.47 -7.04 5.80
C LEU A 20 -0.80 -7.95 4.76
N LEU A 21 0.34 -8.54 5.10
CA LEU A 21 1.20 -9.26 4.15
C LEU A 21 0.91 -10.78 4.10
N GLY A 22 -0.34 -11.19 4.16
CA GLY A 22 -0.71 -12.61 4.21
C GLY A 22 -0.39 -13.40 2.94
N MET A 23 -0.50 -12.80 1.76
CA MET A 23 -0.35 -13.48 0.45
C MET A 23 0.57 -12.68 -0.51
N PHE A 24 1.64 -12.13 0.02
CA PHE A 24 2.71 -11.47 -0.76
C PHE A 24 4.08 -12.01 -0.38
N CYS A 25 4.92 -12.29 -1.39
CA CYS A 25 6.28 -12.78 -1.22
C CYS A 25 7.29 -11.95 -2.02
N ARG A 26 8.31 -11.39 -1.33
CA ARG A 26 9.43 -10.69 -1.98
C ARG A 26 10.42 -11.64 -2.65
N THR A 27 10.52 -12.89 -2.17
CA THR A 27 11.47 -13.90 -2.64
C THR A 27 10.76 -14.97 -3.45
N LYS A 28 11.49 -16.01 -3.86
CA LYS A 28 10.86 -17.20 -4.46
C LYS A 28 9.95 -17.85 -3.44
N MET A 29 8.73 -18.20 -3.81
CA MET A 29 7.76 -18.87 -2.94
C MET A 29 8.27 -20.19 -2.32
N GLU A 30 9.26 -20.80 -2.96
CA GLU A 30 9.91 -22.04 -2.53
C GLU A 30 10.83 -21.86 -1.31
N ASN A 31 11.19 -20.64 -0.94
CA ASN A 31 12.20 -20.37 0.09
C ASN A 31 11.65 -20.27 1.52
N GLY A 32 10.39 -20.65 1.76
CA GLY A 32 9.83 -20.74 3.11
C GLY A 32 9.89 -19.46 3.92
N ASP A 33 9.70 -18.29 3.30
CA ASP A 33 9.61 -17.03 4.07
C ASP A 33 8.44 -17.14 5.07
N ARG A 34 8.78 -17.25 6.35
CA ARG A 34 7.85 -17.47 7.45
C ARG A 34 6.81 -16.35 7.63
N ARG A 35 6.99 -15.21 6.93
CA ARG A 35 6.04 -14.10 6.93
C ARG A 35 4.89 -14.28 5.96
N ILE A 36 4.91 -15.35 5.14
CA ILE A 36 3.83 -15.66 4.21
C ILE A 36 2.95 -16.71 4.85
N PHE A 37 1.83 -16.27 5.35
CA PHE A 37 0.85 -17.16 5.95
C PHE A 37 0.06 -17.95 4.89
N GLY A 38 0.04 -17.48 3.62
CA GLY A 38 -0.82 -18.01 2.57
C GLY A 38 -2.32 -17.77 2.83
N HIS A 39 -2.65 -16.90 3.80
CA HIS A 39 -3.98 -16.47 4.19
C HIS A 39 -3.86 -15.19 5.03
N PHE A 40 -4.98 -14.59 5.41
CA PHE A 40 -5.04 -13.41 6.29
C PHE A 40 -5.71 -13.80 7.61
N PRO A 41 -4.97 -13.87 8.74
CA PRO A 41 -5.53 -14.25 10.04
C PRO A 41 -6.64 -13.29 10.49
N GLU A 42 -7.76 -13.83 10.99
CA GLU A 42 -8.92 -13.03 11.39
C GLU A 42 -8.64 -12.12 12.59
N ASP A 43 -7.78 -12.55 13.51
CA ASP A 43 -7.41 -11.79 14.70
C ASP A 43 -6.78 -10.43 14.35
N ARG A 44 -6.08 -10.30 13.19
CA ARG A 44 -5.53 -9.03 12.72
C ARG A 44 -6.64 -8.00 12.44
N PHE A 45 -7.74 -8.43 11.84
CA PHE A 45 -8.92 -7.58 11.60
C PHE A 45 -9.61 -7.22 12.90
N GLN A 46 -9.75 -8.18 13.82
CA GLN A 46 -10.32 -7.96 15.15
C GLN A 46 -9.51 -6.92 15.93
N TRP A 47 -8.18 -7.06 16.03
CA TRP A 47 -7.31 -6.13 16.76
C TRP A 47 -7.31 -4.74 16.15
N MET A 48 -7.27 -4.66 14.82
CA MET A 48 -7.40 -3.37 14.14
C MET A 48 -8.72 -2.66 14.53
N ARG A 49 -9.82 -3.40 14.59
CA ARG A 49 -11.11 -2.88 15.03
C ARG A 49 -11.09 -2.45 16.49
N GLU A 50 -10.53 -3.23 17.38
CA GLU A 50 -10.39 -2.91 18.82
C GLU A 50 -9.57 -1.64 19.03
N TRP A 51 -8.52 -1.43 18.24
CA TRP A 51 -7.72 -0.20 18.26
C TRP A 51 -8.40 0.97 17.54
N GLY A 52 -9.57 0.72 16.93
CA GLY A 52 -10.40 1.72 16.24
C GLY A 52 -9.93 2.05 14.83
N PHE A 53 -9.18 1.19 14.15
CA PHE A 53 -8.88 1.30 12.72
C PHE A 53 -10.02 0.72 11.88
N ASN A 54 -10.03 1.04 10.59
CA ASN A 54 -11.13 0.70 9.69
C ASN A 54 -10.68 0.34 8.26
N PHE A 55 -9.38 0.13 8.03
CA PHE A 55 -8.84 -0.10 6.69
C PHE A 55 -7.71 -1.14 6.69
N ALA A 56 -7.75 -2.05 5.74
CA ALA A 56 -6.70 -3.03 5.46
C ALA A 56 -6.39 -3.05 3.96
N ARG A 57 -5.16 -2.70 3.58
CA ARG A 57 -4.65 -2.97 2.23
C ARG A 57 -4.06 -4.36 2.23
N LEU A 58 -4.41 -5.17 1.22
CA LEU A 58 -3.93 -6.53 1.06
C LEU A 58 -3.01 -6.61 -0.17
N PRO A 59 -1.69 -6.44 0.01
CA PRO A 59 -0.72 -6.66 -1.04
C PRO A 59 -0.72 -8.14 -1.44
N LEU A 60 -1.01 -8.43 -2.72
CA LEU A 60 -1.10 -9.79 -3.27
C LEU A 60 0.00 -10.07 -4.26
N ASP A 61 0.43 -11.31 -4.29
CA ASP A 61 1.29 -11.87 -5.33
C ASP A 61 0.42 -12.73 -6.26
N TYR A 62 0.35 -12.37 -7.55
CA TYR A 62 -0.49 -13.09 -8.53
C TYR A 62 -0.19 -14.59 -8.61
N ARG A 63 1.06 -15.00 -8.28
CA ARG A 63 1.49 -16.40 -8.33
C ARG A 63 0.75 -17.32 -7.37
N PHE A 64 0.06 -16.76 -6.35
CA PHE A 64 -0.88 -17.54 -5.52
C PHE A 64 -2.17 -17.89 -6.27
N PHE A 65 -2.59 -17.04 -7.21
CA PHE A 65 -3.95 -17.05 -7.76
C PHE A 65 -4.05 -17.65 -9.16
N VAL A 66 -2.92 -18.00 -9.79
CA VAL A 66 -2.88 -18.64 -11.11
C VAL A 66 -2.02 -19.88 -11.10
N GLU A 67 -2.28 -20.80 -12.03
CA GLU A 67 -1.40 -21.96 -12.23
C GLU A 67 -0.02 -21.51 -12.74
N LYS A 68 1.03 -22.23 -12.31
CA LYS A 68 2.41 -21.86 -12.61
C LYS A 68 2.71 -21.71 -14.10
N ASP A 69 2.14 -22.59 -14.90
CA ASP A 69 2.41 -22.68 -16.33
C ASP A 69 1.29 -22.09 -17.21
N ASP A 70 0.24 -21.54 -16.57
CA ASP A 70 -0.91 -20.92 -17.26
C ASP A 70 -1.49 -19.77 -16.43
N TRP A 71 -1.05 -18.55 -16.73
CA TRP A 71 -1.51 -17.34 -16.04
C TRP A 71 -2.99 -16.98 -16.26
N MET A 72 -3.63 -17.64 -17.21
CA MET A 72 -5.08 -17.48 -17.47
C MET A 72 -5.94 -18.41 -16.62
N LYS A 73 -5.34 -19.43 -15.99
CA LYS A 73 -6.06 -20.43 -15.21
C LYS A 73 -6.00 -20.13 -13.72
N PRO A 74 -7.14 -19.72 -13.10
CA PRO A 74 -7.17 -19.35 -11.69
C PRO A 74 -7.09 -20.58 -10.77
N VAL A 75 -6.49 -20.40 -9.59
CA VAL A 75 -6.42 -21.38 -8.50
C VAL A 75 -7.52 -21.08 -7.48
N GLU A 76 -8.67 -21.74 -7.61
CA GLU A 76 -9.87 -21.46 -6.80
C GLU A 76 -9.62 -21.60 -5.29
N SER A 77 -8.84 -22.58 -4.84
CA SER A 77 -8.52 -22.78 -3.43
C SER A 77 -7.77 -21.60 -2.80
N GLN A 78 -7.08 -20.79 -3.59
CA GLN A 78 -6.42 -19.58 -3.12
C GLN A 78 -7.36 -18.37 -3.16
N LEU A 79 -8.26 -18.32 -4.16
CA LEU A 79 -9.31 -17.30 -4.21
C LEU A 79 -10.26 -17.40 -3.01
N VAL A 80 -10.58 -18.60 -2.54
CA VAL A 80 -11.38 -18.82 -1.31
C VAL A 80 -10.70 -18.20 -0.09
N LYS A 81 -9.37 -18.26 0.03
CA LYS A 81 -8.66 -17.60 1.14
C LYS A 81 -8.72 -16.06 1.07
N LEU A 82 -8.81 -15.52 -0.14
CA LEU A 82 -9.06 -14.08 -0.32
C LEU A 82 -10.51 -13.73 0.04
N ASP A 83 -11.49 -14.59 -0.27
CA ASP A 83 -12.88 -14.42 0.18
C ASP A 83 -12.99 -14.40 1.70
N GLU A 84 -12.23 -15.26 2.39
CA GLU A 84 -12.16 -15.27 3.86
C GLU A 84 -11.66 -13.91 4.37
N ALA A 85 -10.59 -13.35 3.79
CA ALA A 85 -10.08 -12.03 4.17
C ALA A 85 -11.11 -10.91 3.96
N VAL A 86 -11.80 -10.90 2.82
CA VAL A 86 -12.90 -9.95 2.56
C VAL A 86 -14.03 -10.14 3.57
N SER A 87 -14.37 -11.39 3.90
CA SER A 87 -15.38 -11.72 4.94
C SER A 87 -14.96 -11.25 6.33
N HIS A 88 -13.68 -11.42 6.72
CA HIS A 88 -13.15 -10.90 7.98
C HIS A 88 -13.26 -9.36 8.03
N GLY A 89 -12.87 -8.67 6.96
CA GLY A 89 -13.03 -7.22 6.85
C GLY A 89 -14.47 -6.79 7.09
N ARG A 90 -15.42 -7.40 6.39
CA ARG A 90 -16.86 -7.10 6.54
C ARG A 90 -17.39 -7.37 7.95
N ARG A 91 -17.00 -8.50 8.55
CA ARG A 91 -17.42 -8.90 9.91
C ARG A 91 -16.94 -7.93 10.97
N HIS A 92 -15.72 -7.44 10.84
CA HIS A 92 -15.11 -6.51 11.80
C HIS A 92 -15.26 -5.03 11.42
N GLY A 93 -15.95 -4.71 10.31
CA GLY A 93 -16.13 -3.32 9.86
C GLY A 93 -14.81 -2.69 9.42
N ILE A 94 -13.91 -3.46 8.83
CA ILE A 94 -12.66 -3.06 8.22
C ILE A 94 -12.84 -3.05 6.71
N HIS A 95 -12.65 -1.89 6.07
CA HIS A 95 -12.58 -1.81 4.61
C HIS A 95 -11.38 -2.60 4.10
N VAL A 96 -11.60 -3.43 3.09
CA VAL A 96 -10.52 -4.20 2.45
C VAL A 96 -10.18 -3.56 1.11
N GLN A 97 -8.90 -3.28 0.90
CA GLN A 97 -8.39 -2.88 -0.41
C GLN A 97 -7.49 -3.99 -0.98
N ILE A 98 -7.88 -4.55 -2.12
CA ILE A 98 -7.10 -5.58 -2.81
C ILE A 98 -6.10 -4.90 -3.75
N ASN A 99 -4.81 -5.25 -3.62
CA ASN A 99 -3.74 -4.73 -4.45
C ASN A 99 -2.90 -5.85 -5.05
N PHE A 100 -2.55 -5.78 -6.35
CA PHE A 100 -1.48 -6.62 -6.90
C PHE A 100 -0.12 -5.98 -6.65
N HIS A 101 0.55 -6.41 -5.59
CA HIS A 101 1.90 -5.98 -5.25
C HIS A 101 2.94 -6.60 -6.20
N ARG A 102 2.67 -7.84 -6.61
CA ARG A 102 3.30 -8.50 -7.76
C ARG A 102 2.21 -8.91 -8.74
N ALA A 103 2.30 -8.39 -9.95
CA ALA A 103 1.40 -8.68 -11.05
C ALA A 103 2.08 -9.57 -12.11
N PRO A 104 1.32 -10.23 -13.00
CA PRO A 104 1.92 -10.86 -14.18
C PRO A 104 2.81 -9.86 -14.93
N GLY A 105 4.10 -10.16 -15.03
CA GLY A 105 5.06 -9.33 -15.75
C GLY A 105 5.54 -8.06 -15.05
N TYR A 106 5.24 -7.85 -13.76
CA TYR A 106 5.80 -6.72 -13.02
C TYR A 106 5.85 -6.94 -11.50
N CYS A 107 6.98 -6.56 -10.94
CA CYS A 107 7.11 -6.22 -9.52
C CYS A 107 8.30 -5.26 -9.35
N CYS A 108 8.16 -4.24 -8.52
CA CYS A 108 9.27 -3.35 -8.16
C CYS A 108 10.36 -4.05 -7.33
N ASN A 109 10.03 -5.20 -6.72
CA ASN A 109 10.94 -6.02 -5.93
C ASN A 109 11.37 -7.29 -6.68
N PRO A 110 12.59 -7.83 -6.43
CA PRO A 110 13.00 -9.11 -6.97
C PRO A 110 12.12 -10.28 -6.47
N PRO A 111 12.12 -11.43 -7.17
CA PRO A 111 12.80 -11.70 -8.43
C PRO A 111 12.15 -10.98 -9.61
N VAL A 112 12.93 -10.75 -10.67
CA VAL A 112 12.42 -10.17 -11.92
C VAL A 112 11.45 -11.14 -12.58
N GLU A 113 10.34 -10.62 -13.10
CA GLU A 113 9.38 -11.38 -13.88
C GLU A 113 9.95 -11.72 -15.27
N PRO A 114 9.58 -12.88 -15.86
CA PRO A 114 10.17 -13.35 -17.12
C PRO A 114 9.73 -12.55 -18.37
N LYS A 115 8.64 -11.80 -18.26
CA LYS A 115 8.05 -10.94 -19.30
C LYS A 115 7.69 -9.60 -18.71
N SER A 116 7.40 -8.61 -19.55
CA SER A 116 7.03 -7.26 -19.12
C SER A 116 5.52 -7.00 -19.25
N LEU A 117 4.88 -6.59 -18.17
CA LEU A 117 3.50 -6.10 -18.18
C LEU A 117 3.29 -4.90 -19.13
N PHE A 118 4.33 -4.12 -19.34
CA PHE A 118 4.26 -2.89 -20.15
C PHE A 118 4.58 -3.12 -21.63
N LEU A 119 5.29 -4.19 -21.96
CA LEU A 119 5.78 -4.44 -23.33
C LEU A 119 5.14 -5.66 -23.98
N ASP A 120 4.78 -6.68 -23.19
CA ASP A 120 4.31 -7.96 -23.71
C ASP A 120 2.78 -8.09 -23.58
N PRO A 121 2.10 -8.64 -24.58
CA PRO A 121 0.64 -8.79 -24.57
C PRO A 121 0.13 -9.85 -23.60
N GLU A 122 0.90 -10.90 -23.33
CA GLU A 122 0.47 -12.02 -22.48
C GLU A 122 0.33 -11.60 -20.99
N PRO A 123 1.32 -10.94 -20.35
CA PRO A 123 1.15 -10.42 -18.99
C PRO A 123 -0.02 -9.44 -18.87
N LEU A 124 -0.21 -8.57 -19.86
CA LEU A 124 -1.33 -7.62 -19.87
C LEU A 124 -2.68 -8.35 -19.94
N ALA A 125 -2.79 -9.39 -20.77
CA ALA A 125 -3.99 -10.20 -20.85
C ALA A 125 -4.28 -10.93 -19.52
N ALA A 126 -3.26 -11.52 -18.90
CA ALA A 126 -3.38 -12.18 -17.60
C ALA A 126 -3.78 -11.20 -16.48
N PHE A 127 -3.16 -10.02 -16.45
CA PHE A 127 -3.46 -8.97 -15.47
C PHE A 127 -4.91 -8.46 -15.57
N THR A 128 -5.37 -8.17 -16.79
CA THR A 128 -6.76 -7.75 -17.02
C THR A 128 -7.77 -8.86 -16.74
N ASN A 129 -7.43 -10.12 -17.04
CA ASN A 129 -8.25 -11.29 -16.71
C ASN A 129 -8.41 -11.46 -15.19
N LEU A 130 -7.33 -11.34 -14.42
CA LEU A 130 -7.36 -11.42 -12.95
C LEU A 130 -8.26 -10.30 -12.36
N TRP A 131 -8.12 -9.06 -12.83
CA TRP A 131 -8.99 -7.98 -12.38
C TRP A 131 -10.45 -8.18 -12.75
N SER A 132 -10.73 -8.67 -13.97
CA SER A 132 -12.11 -9.05 -14.39
C SER A 132 -12.68 -10.16 -13.51
N LEU A 133 -11.86 -11.16 -13.16
CA LEU A 133 -12.24 -12.26 -12.27
C LEU A 133 -12.62 -11.74 -10.88
N LEU A 134 -11.76 -10.91 -10.26
CA LEU A 134 -12.01 -10.34 -8.94
C LEU A 134 -13.21 -9.39 -8.94
N ALA A 135 -13.37 -8.59 -9.99
CA ALA A 135 -14.52 -7.71 -10.14
C ALA A 135 -15.85 -8.49 -10.22
N LYS A 136 -15.88 -9.59 -10.98
CA LYS A 136 -17.05 -10.49 -11.03
C LYS A 136 -17.31 -11.15 -9.68
N ARG A 137 -16.26 -11.63 -9.00
CA ARG A 137 -16.33 -12.34 -7.73
C ARG A 137 -16.90 -11.49 -6.61
N TYR A 138 -16.51 -10.23 -6.57
CA TYR A 138 -16.89 -9.30 -5.49
C TYR A 138 -17.95 -8.29 -5.88
N ARG A 139 -18.59 -8.46 -7.03
CA ARG A 139 -19.67 -7.59 -7.49
C ARG A 139 -20.79 -7.52 -6.44
N GLY A 140 -21.25 -6.32 -6.15
CA GLY A 140 -22.33 -6.06 -5.17
C GLY A 140 -21.84 -5.86 -3.74
N ILE A 141 -20.53 -6.03 -3.43
CA ILE A 141 -19.97 -5.55 -2.17
C ILE A 141 -19.84 -4.03 -2.26
N PRO A 142 -20.38 -3.25 -1.28
CA PRO A 142 -20.32 -1.79 -1.31
C PRO A 142 -18.88 -1.24 -1.34
N ASN A 143 -18.66 -0.10 -1.98
CA ASN A 143 -17.37 0.58 -1.99
C ASN A 143 -16.87 1.02 -0.60
N GLY A 144 -17.75 1.19 0.36
CA GLY A 144 -17.38 1.41 1.76
C GLY A 144 -16.76 0.20 2.46
N GLU A 145 -16.85 -1.00 1.87
CA GLU A 145 -16.35 -2.27 2.41
C GLU A 145 -15.20 -2.84 1.60
N LEU A 146 -15.16 -2.59 0.27
CA LEU A 146 -14.15 -3.13 -0.64
C LEU A 146 -13.80 -2.15 -1.75
N SER A 147 -12.50 -2.01 -2.02
CA SER A 147 -11.96 -1.30 -3.19
C SER A 147 -10.81 -2.09 -3.81
N PHE A 148 -10.40 -1.68 -5.02
CA PHE A 148 -9.24 -2.24 -5.71
C PHE A 148 -8.14 -1.20 -5.84
N ASP A 149 -6.89 -1.67 -5.85
CA ASP A 149 -5.69 -0.89 -6.08
C ASP A 149 -4.83 -1.65 -7.10
N LEU A 150 -4.72 -1.09 -8.30
CA LEU A 150 -4.40 -1.87 -9.50
C LEU A 150 -3.03 -2.53 -9.47
N LEU A 151 -1.97 -1.76 -9.25
CA LEU A 151 -0.60 -2.21 -9.40
C LEU A 151 0.30 -1.45 -8.43
N ASN A 152 1.01 -2.20 -7.60
CA ASN A 152 1.95 -1.59 -6.65
C ASN A 152 3.14 -0.92 -7.33
N GLU A 153 3.38 0.33 -6.96
CA GLU A 153 4.64 1.05 -7.19
C GLU A 153 5.19 0.99 -8.63
N PRO A 154 4.41 1.38 -9.64
CA PRO A 154 4.92 1.46 -11.01
C PRO A 154 6.12 2.41 -11.08
N ALA A 155 7.23 1.92 -11.66
CA ALA A 155 8.49 2.65 -11.68
C ALA A 155 9.37 2.20 -12.85
N PRO A 156 10.39 3.01 -13.24
CA PRO A 156 11.30 2.67 -14.34
C PRO A 156 12.30 1.57 -13.94
N VAL A 157 11.79 0.42 -13.51
CA VAL A 157 12.61 -0.74 -13.12
C VAL A 157 13.03 -1.52 -14.37
N ALA A 158 14.32 -1.65 -14.58
CA ALA A 158 14.85 -2.53 -15.61
C ALA A 158 14.58 -4.01 -15.25
N PRO A 159 14.18 -4.89 -16.18
CA PRO A 159 14.11 -4.71 -17.62
C PRO A 159 12.70 -4.39 -18.17
N TYR A 160 11.76 -3.96 -17.33
CA TYR A 160 10.34 -3.91 -17.72
C TYR A 160 9.99 -2.82 -18.75
N GLY A 161 10.85 -1.80 -18.95
CA GLY A 161 10.57 -0.72 -19.89
C GLY A 161 9.33 0.12 -19.53
N ALA A 162 9.01 0.21 -18.24
CA ALA A 162 7.90 1.01 -17.75
C ALA A 162 8.14 2.50 -17.97
N THR A 163 7.10 3.20 -18.45
CA THR A 163 7.00 4.65 -18.55
C THR A 163 5.66 5.11 -17.99
N PRO A 164 5.47 6.41 -17.65
CA PRO A 164 4.17 6.91 -17.20
C PRO A 164 3.04 6.58 -18.19
N GLU A 165 3.24 6.80 -19.50
CA GLU A 165 2.27 6.51 -20.55
C GLU A 165 2.01 4.98 -20.67
N GLY A 166 3.06 4.17 -20.56
CA GLY A 166 2.97 2.71 -20.55
C GLY A 166 2.14 2.21 -19.37
N TYR A 167 2.37 2.78 -18.19
CA TYR A 167 1.59 2.46 -17.00
C TYR A 167 0.13 2.94 -17.15
N ALA A 168 -0.11 4.15 -17.61
CA ALA A 168 -1.47 4.65 -17.84
C ALA A 168 -2.26 3.77 -18.82
N ARG A 169 -1.61 3.22 -19.87
CA ARG A 169 -2.22 2.25 -20.78
C ARG A 169 -2.61 0.95 -20.05
N VAL A 170 -1.74 0.40 -19.21
CA VAL A 170 -1.99 -0.80 -18.41
C VAL A 170 -3.14 -0.56 -17.42
N ALA A 171 -3.10 0.56 -16.68
CA ALA A 171 -4.12 0.93 -15.72
C ALA A 171 -5.50 1.10 -16.37
N ARG A 172 -5.58 1.79 -17.52
CA ARG A 172 -6.84 1.92 -18.28
C ARG A 172 -7.37 0.59 -18.77
N ALA A 173 -6.51 -0.34 -19.21
CA ALA A 173 -6.94 -1.67 -19.63
C ALA A 173 -7.53 -2.47 -18.46
N ALA A 174 -6.90 -2.44 -17.29
CA ALA A 174 -7.40 -3.07 -16.07
C ALA A 174 -8.72 -2.42 -15.60
N LEU A 175 -8.78 -1.09 -15.57
CA LEU A 175 -10.00 -0.35 -15.22
C LEU A 175 -11.15 -0.69 -16.15
N ALA A 176 -10.93 -0.77 -17.46
CA ALA A 176 -11.95 -1.18 -18.43
C ALA A 176 -12.46 -2.61 -18.16
N ALA A 177 -11.57 -3.55 -17.83
CA ALA A 177 -11.93 -4.93 -17.48
C ALA A 177 -12.77 -4.98 -16.18
N ILE A 178 -12.41 -4.18 -15.17
CA ILE A 178 -13.17 -4.04 -13.92
C ILE A 178 -14.56 -3.46 -14.20
N ARG A 179 -14.64 -2.32 -14.91
CA ARG A 179 -15.90 -1.64 -15.20
C ARG A 179 -16.88 -2.48 -16.04
N ALA A 180 -16.35 -3.34 -16.91
CA ALA A 180 -17.19 -4.29 -17.67
C ALA A 180 -17.86 -5.34 -16.76
N ALA A 181 -17.23 -5.68 -15.64
CA ALA A 181 -17.72 -6.69 -14.69
C ALA A 181 -18.46 -6.07 -13.49
N ASP A 182 -17.96 -4.96 -12.95
CA ASP A 182 -18.49 -4.24 -11.80
C ASP A 182 -18.38 -2.71 -12.07
N PRO A 183 -19.39 -2.11 -12.71
CA PRO A 183 -19.33 -0.72 -13.19
C PRO A 183 -19.09 0.32 -12.09
N ASP A 184 -19.54 0.03 -10.87
CA ASP A 184 -19.57 0.98 -9.77
C ASP A 184 -18.39 0.80 -8.80
N ARG A 185 -17.45 -0.13 -9.06
CA ARG A 185 -16.32 -0.41 -8.17
C ARG A 185 -15.38 0.79 -8.07
N PHE A 186 -15.03 1.20 -6.84
CA PHE A 186 -13.98 2.17 -6.60
C PHE A 186 -12.60 1.56 -6.82
N VAL A 187 -11.76 2.24 -7.60
CA VAL A 187 -10.44 1.75 -8.02
C VAL A 187 -9.37 2.81 -7.78
N MET A 188 -8.29 2.40 -7.12
CA MET A 188 -7.08 3.20 -6.92
C MET A 188 -6.01 2.81 -7.94
N SER A 189 -5.14 3.74 -8.26
CA SER A 189 -3.88 3.51 -8.99
C SER A 189 -2.74 4.06 -8.17
N ASP A 190 -1.66 3.29 -7.95
CA ASP A 190 -0.49 3.85 -7.29
C ASP A 190 0.15 4.93 -8.17
N GLY A 191 0.71 5.96 -7.54
CA GLY A 191 1.49 6.98 -8.20
C GLY A 191 2.75 6.42 -8.87
N TRP A 192 3.27 7.16 -9.84
CA TRP A 192 4.51 6.84 -10.55
C TRP A 192 5.74 6.92 -9.64
N LYS A 193 6.80 6.24 -10.04
CA LYS A 193 8.11 6.25 -9.38
C LYS A 193 8.01 5.85 -7.90
N TRP A 194 7.52 4.62 -7.69
CA TRP A 194 7.30 4.05 -6.34
C TRP A 194 6.28 4.84 -5.52
N GLY A 195 5.18 5.30 -6.14
CA GLY A 195 4.13 6.05 -5.44
C GLY A 195 4.52 7.47 -5.03
N GLN A 196 5.58 8.05 -5.60
CA GLN A 196 6.11 9.37 -5.20
C GLN A 196 5.64 10.54 -6.08
N LEU A 197 5.09 10.27 -7.24
CA LEU A 197 4.65 11.28 -8.20
C LEU A 197 3.26 10.93 -8.74
N PRO A 198 2.38 11.92 -8.99
CA PRO A 198 1.11 11.65 -9.65
C PRO A 198 1.32 11.14 -11.08
N VAL A 199 0.41 10.31 -11.56
CA VAL A 199 0.39 9.81 -12.94
C VAL A 199 -0.53 10.71 -13.76
N MET A 200 -0.03 11.86 -14.20
CA MET A 200 -0.84 12.86 -14.90
C MET A 200 -1.50 12.35 -16.18
N GLU A 201 -0.96 11.28 -16.77
CA GLU A 201 -1.54 10.57 -17.91
C GLU A 201 -2.88 9.88 -17.57
N LEU A 202 -3.20 9.67 -16.28
CA LEU A 202 -4.48 9.13 -15.83
C LEU A 202 -5.49 10.22 -15.46
N HIS A 203 -5.03 11.43 -15.24
CA HIS A 203 -5.88 12.55 -14.83
C HIS A 203 -6.73 13.15 -15.98
N PRO A 204 -7.89 13.76 -15.67
CA PRO A 204 -8.53 13.74 -14.36
C PRO A 204 -9.17 12.38 -14.06
N PHE A 205 -9.18 11.99 -12.79
CA PHE A 205 -9.91 10.81 -12.35
C PHE A 205 -11.42 11.07 -12.28
N ASP A 206 -12.21 10.01 -12.51
CA ASP A 206 -13.66 10.05 -12.26
C ASP A 206 -13.97 9.91 -10.75
N SER A 207 -15.25 10.00 -10.40
CA SER A 207 -15.69 9.91 -9.01
C SER A 207 -15.53 8.52 -8.37
N LEU A 208 -15.22 7.51 -9.16
CA LEU A 208 -15.00 6.11 -8.75
C LEU A 208 -13.54 5.70 -8.84
N SER A 209 -12.66 6.67 -8.96
CA SER A 209 -11.22 6.43 -9.08
C SER A 209 -10.41 7.39 -8.21
N GLY A 210 -9.19 7.00 -7.86
CA GLY A 210 -8.26 7.81 -7.08
C GLY A 210 -6.83 7.34 -7.22
N GLU A 211 -5.92 7.99 -6.51
CA GLU A 211 -4.50 7.70 -6.57
C GLU A 211 -3.93 7.43 -5.19
N SER A 212 -3.11 6.39 -5.10
CA SER A 212 -2.43 5.95 -3.89
C SER A 212 -1.02 6.55 -3.85
N ILE A 213 -0.68 7.14 -2.72
CA ILE A 213 0.60 7.79 -2.45
C ILE A 213 1.44 6.86 -1.58
N HIS A 214 2.76 6.79 -1.81
CA HIS A 214 3.68 6.10 -0.92
C HIS A 214 4.73 7.08 -0.39
N CYS A 215 4.83 7.22 0.94
CA CYS A 215 5.76 8.15 1.58
C CYS A 215 6.78 7.42 2.44
N TYR A 216 7.99 7.31 1.91
CA TYR A 216 9.16 6.82 2.65
C TYR A 216 10.27 7.90 2.72
N GLU A 217 9.91 9.17 2.47
CA GLU A 217 10.86 10.26 2.48
C GLU A 217 11.19 10.77 3.91
N PRO A 218 12.46 11.07 4.21
CA PRO A 218 13.63 10.82 3.36
C PRO A 218 14.09 9.36 3.46
N HIS A 219 14.26 8.71 2.32
CA HIS A 219 14.60 7.29 2.22
C HIS A 219 15.87 6.91 3.01
N ARG A 220 16.83 7.82 3.14
CA ARG A 220 18.03 7.63 3.96
C ARG A 220 17.74 7.43 5.45
N VAL A 221 16.61 7.94 5.96
CA VAL A 221 16.15 7.69 7.33
C VAL A 221 15.32 6.43 7.38
N THR A 222 14.24 6.37 6.59
CA THR A 222 13.25 5.28 6.68
C THR A 222 13.79 3.91 6.29
N HIS A 223 14.76 3.86 5.37
CA HIS A 223 15.41 2.64 4.89
C HIS A 223 16.90 2.59 5.26
N TYR A 224 17.28 3.22 6.36
CA TYR A 224 18.66 3.21 6.81
C TYR A 224 19.20 1.77 6.90
N LYS A 225 20.32 1.53 6.20
CA LYS A 225 21.00 0.21 6.07
C LYS A 225 20.17 -0.94 5.45
N VAL A 226 19.04 -0.65 4.80
CA VAL A 226 18.25 -1.71 4.10
C VAL A 226 18.94 -2.17 2.82
N HIS A 227 19.42 -1.22 2.01
CA HIS A 227 20.04 -1.51 0.71
C HIS A 227 21.56 -1.57 0.78
N ASN A 228 22.15 -0.96 1.79
CA ASN A 228 23.59 -0.99 2.08
C ASN A 228 23.80 -1.26 3.57
N PRO A 229 23.86 -2.54 4.01
CA PRO A 229 24.05 -2.88 5.43
C PRO A 229 25.34 -2.33 6.03
N ASP A 230 26.37 -2.12 5.20
CA ASP A 230 27.69 -1.62 5.59
C ASP A 230 27.80 -0.09 5.48
N GLU A 231 26.70 0.62 5.26
CA GLU A 231 26.70 2.09 5.21
C GLU A 231 27.32 2.66 6.49
N PRO A 232 28.38 3.50 6.38
CA PRO A 232 29.07 4.02 7.55
C PRO A 232 28.27 5.11 8.27
N GLY A 233 28.55 5.26 9.56
CA GLY A 233 27.95 6.31 10.40
C GLY A 233 26.63 5.91 11.04
N PRO A 234 26.05 6.83 11.85
CA PRO A 234 24.75 6.65 12.48
C PRO A 234 23.60 6.91 11.51
N CYS A 235 22.39 6.45 11.88
CA CYS A 235 21.17 6.83 11.18
C CYS A 235 21.07 8.36 11.12
N PRO A 236 20.78 8.95 9.96
CA PRO A 236 20.57 10.40 9.87
C PRO A 236 19.47 10.88 10.84
N PRO A 237 19.59 12.09 11.40
CA PRO A 237 18.58 12.61 12.30
C PRO A 237 17.26 12.90 11.58
N TRP A 238 16.18 12.93 12.36
CA TRP A 238 14.90 13.47 11.95
C TRP A 238 14.45 14.56 12.92
N PRO A 239 14.03 15.77 12.49
CA PRO A 239 14.12 16.24 11.10
C PRO A 239 15.57 16.31 10.58
N PRO A 240 15.79 16.36 9.25
CA PRO A 240 17.14 16.48 8.68
C PRO A 240 17.89 17.72 9.20
N GLU A 241 19.21 17.66 9.23
CA GLU A 241 20.06 18.76 9.69
C GLU A 241 19.71 20.09 9.01
N GLY A 242 19.62 21.16 9.81
CA GLY A 242 19.21 22.48 9.34
C GLY A 242 17.69 22.68 9.20
N CYS A 243 16.88 21.65 9.46
CA CYS A 243 15.42 21.75 9.51
C CYS A 243 14.92 21.73 10.94
N VAL A 244 14.04 22.66 11.30
CA VAL A 244 13.44 22.74 12.63
C VAL A 244 12.12 21.96 12.69
N ASP A 245 11.39 21.88 11.59
CA ASP A 245 10.05 21.29 11.48
C ASP A 245 10.02 20.20 10.40
N GLY A 246 9.77 18.95 10.83
CA GLY A 246 9.71 17.80 9.94
C GLY A 246 8.48 17.82 9.03
N VAL A 247 7.35 18.38 9.49
CA VAL A 247 6.14 18.53 8.65
C VAL A 247 6.41 19.49 7.49
N GLU A 248 7.04 20.66 7.76
CA GLU A 248 7.40 21.60 6.70
C GLU A 248 8.43 21.01 5.72
N TRP A 249 9.29 20.13 6.20
CA TRP A 249 10.20 19.39 5.32
C TRP A 249 9.44 18.45 4.38
N LEU A 250 8.46 17.68 4.91
CA LEU A 250 7.60 16.78 4.13
C LEU A 250 6.75 17.55 3.12
N GLU A 251 6.19 18.71 3.52
CA GLU A 251 5.43 19.55 2.59
C GLU A 251 6.26 19.93 1.36
N ARG A 252 7.49 20.41 1.54
CA ARG A 252 8.36 20.85 0.44
C ARG A 252 8.92 19.70 -0.40
N ASN A 253 9.29 18.58 0.25
CA ASN A 253 10.05 17.52 -0.42
C ASN A 253 9.16 16.38 -0.94
N PHE A 254 7.92 16.29 -0.42
CA PHE A 254 6.98 15.24 -0.81
C PHE A 254 5.65 15.82 -1.32
N VAL A 255 4.92 16.61 -0.52
CA VAL A 255 3.56 17.06 -0.88
C VAL A 255 3.55 17.98 -2.10
N GLU A 256 4.53 18.88 -2.27
CA GLU A 256 4.61 19.77 -3.44
C GLU A 256 4.58 19.00 -4.76
N LYS A 257 5.09 17.79 -4.81
CA LYS A 257 5.05 16.93 -6.01
C LYS A 257 3.62 16.50 -6.37
N TRP A 258 2.71 16.48 -5.39
CA TRP A 258 1.32 16.07 -5.54
C TRP A 258 0.34 17.22 -5.76
N CYS A 259 0.83 18.47 -5.79
CA CYS A 259 -0.01 19.64 -6.03
C CYS A 259 -0.90 19.52 -7.26
N PRO A 260 -0.45 19.01 -8.43
CA PRO A 260 -1.34 18.87 -9.59
C PRO A 260 -2.55 17.97 -9.33
N ALA A 261 -2.35 16.83 -8.63
CA ALA A 261 -3.42 15.91 -8.26
C ALA A 261 -4.34 16.49 -7.17
N ILE A 262 -3.79 17.28 -6.25
CA ILE A 262 -4.57 17.98 -5.21
C ILE A 262 -5.44 19.08 -5.85
N GLU A 263 -4.92 19.82 -6.79
CA GLU A 263 -5.59 20.93 -7.48
C GLU A 263 -6.76 20.46 -8.37
N ASP A 264 -6.62 19.31 -9.02
CA ASP A 264 -7.72 18.73 -9.83
C ASP A 264 -8.75 17.98 -8.99
N GLY A 265 -8.55 17.88 -7.68
CA GLY A 265 -9.49 17.29 -6.75
C GLY A 265 -9.47 15.76 -6.68
N THR A 266 -8.40 15.12 -7.16
CA THR A 266 -8.22 13.67 -7.10
C THR A 266 -8.36 13.15 -5.67
N PHE A 267 -9.04 12.01 -5.49
CA PHE A 267 -9.04 11.30 -4.23
C PHE A 267 -7.64 10.71 -3.98
N LEU A 268 -6.99 11.16 -2.91
CA LEU A 268 -5.65 10.71 -2.51
C LEU A 268 -5.70 9.97 -1.18
N HIS A 269 -4.98 8.84 -1.11
CA HIS A 269 -4.81 8.05 0.11
C HIS A 269 -3.34 7.64 0.25
N LEU A 270 -2.75 7.78 1.45
CA LEU A 270 -1.40 7.32 1.71
C LEU A 270 -1.40 5.80 1.93
N GLY A 271 -1.26 5.04 0.83
CA GLY A 271 -1.36 3.58 0.80
C GLY A 271 -0.21 2.87 1.50
N GLU A 272 0.98 3.50 1.51
CA GLU A 272 2.15 2.98 2.22
C GLU A 272 2.99 4.09 2.83
N PHE A 273 3.47 3.87 4.05
CA PHE A 273 4.51 4.63 4.73
C PHE A 273 5.06 3.82 5.90
N GLY A 274 6.28 4.10 6.34
CA GLY A 274 6.89 3.39 7.46
C GLY A 274 8.40 3.58 7.52
N CYS A 275 9.01 3.08 8.59
CA CYS A 275 10.45 2.97 8.75
C CYS A 275 10.86 1.52 8.98
N HIS A 276 12.03 1.14 8.47
CA HIS A 276 12.59 -0.17 8.73
C HIS A 276 13.07 -0.28 10.19
N GLN A 277 12.38 -1.09 10.98
CA GLN A 277 12.51 -1.13 12.44
C GLN A 277 13.84 -1.72 12.97
N VAL A 278 14.69 -2.28 12.11
CA VAL A 278 15.95 -2.92 12.55
C VAL A 278 17.03 -1.89 12.88
N ASN A 279 17.20 -0.88 12.02
CA ASN A 279 18.35 0.01 12.04
C ASN A 279 18.00 1.47 12.35
N VAL A 280 16.73 1.84 12.27
CA VAL A 280 16.27 3.21 12.57
C VAL A 280 16.02 3.32 14.06
N PRO A 281 16.68 4.24 14.81
CA PRO A 281 16.44 4.41 16.24
C PRO A 281 14.96 4.68 16.55
N HIS A 282 14.44 4.12 17.64
CA HIS A 282 13.01 4.23 17.99
C HIS A 282 12.54 5.67 18.11
N ALA A 283 13.34 6.53 18.76
CA ALA A 283 13.00 7.95 18.88
C ALA A 283 12.90 8.65 17.52
N THR A 284 13.81 8.35 16.59
CA THR A 284 13.79 8.86 15.21
C THR A 284 12.55 8.38 14.47
N TYR A 285 12.22 7.08 14.58
CA TYR A 285 11.01 6.50 14.00
C TYR A 285 9.74 7.20 14.51
N LEU A 286 9.58 7.33 15.82
CA LEU A 286 8.39 7.94 16.42
C LEU A 286 8.23 9.42 16.01
N ALA A 287 9.32 10.18 15.98
CA ALA A 287 9.29 11.57 15.54
C ALA A 287 8.89 11.69 14.05
N TRP A 288 9.48 10.85 13.19
CA TRP A 288 9.13 10.80 11.77
C TRP A 288 7.67 10.36 11.56
N LEU A 289 7.24 9.30 12.25
CA LEU A 289 5.88 8.79 12.20
C LEU A 289 4.86 9.88 12.57
N GLU A 290 5.11 10.58 13.66
CA GLU A 290 4.22 11.66 14.11
C GLU A 290 4.11 12.79 13.07
N ASP A 291 5.20 13.17 12.43
CA ASP A 291 5.19 14.24 11.42
C ASP A 291 4.50 13.83 10.12
N VAL A 292 4.65 12.57 9.65
CA VAL A 292 3.86 12.04 8.53
C VAL A 292 2.37 12.04 8.87
N LEU A 293 2.00 11.62 10.08
CA LEU A 293 0.59 11.61 10.50
C LEU A 293 0.01 13.02 10.61
N LYS A 294 0.79 14.01 11.08
CA LYS A 294 0.40 15.43 11.07
C LYS A 294 0.19 15.94 9.64
N MET A 295 1.08 15.59 8.71
CA MET A 295 0.96 15.92 7.29
C MET A 295 -0.35 15.33 6.71
N CYS A 296 -0.61 14.03 6.91
CA CYS A 296 -1.85 13.42 6.46
C CYS A 296 -3.09 14.12 7.02
N ARG A 297 -3.10 14.45 8.32
CA ARG A 297 -4.21 15.19 8.93
C ARG A 297 -4.38 16.60 8.34
N ARG A 298 -3.29 17.30 8.02
CA ARG A 298 -3.31 18.63 7.37
C ARG A 298 -4.00 18.59 6.02
N HIS A 299 -3.77 17.54 5.25
CA HIS A 299 -4.34 17.34 3.91
C HIS A 299 -5.65 16.54 3.89
N GLY A 300 -6.11 16.04 5.02
CA GLY A 300 -7.31 15.19 5.10
C GLY A 300 -7.13 13.84 4.39
N TRP A 301 -5.91 13.31 4.33
CA TRP A 301 -5.61 12.02 3.75
C TRP A 301 -5.81 10.89 4.76
N GLY A 302 -6.51 9.84 4.34
CA GLY A 302 -6.44 8.54 5.01
C GLY A 302 -5.08 7.88 4.76
N TRP A 303 -4.78 6.81 5.52
CA TRP A 303 -3.47 6.18 5.44
C TRP A 303 -3.46 4.70 5.86
N ALA A 304 -2.47 3.94 5.36
CA ALA A 304 -2.18 2.58 5.76
C ALA A 304 -0.68 2.40 6.03
N LEU A 305 -0.32 2.09 7.29
CA LEU A 305 1.06 1.82 7.67
C LEU A 305 1.57 0.56 6.94
N TRP A 306 2.77 0.62 6.42
CA TRP A 306 3.50 -0.54 5.93
C TRP A 306 4.43 -1.03 7.04
N ASN A 307 4.10 -2.12 7.73
CA ASN A 307 2.92 -2.96 7.74
C ASN A 307 2.37 -3.13 9.18
N LEU A 308 1.46 -4.09 9.45
CA LEU A 308 1.02 -4.38 10.81
C LEU A 308 2.08 -5.17 11.58
N ASP A 309 2.55 -6.29 10.99
CA ASP A 309 3.50 -7.23 11.61
C ASP A 309 4.88 -7.15 10.92
N GLY A 310 5.96 -7.25 11.68
CA GLY A 310 7.32 -7.44 11.16
C GLY A 310 8.15 -6.18 11.05
N THR A 311 9.06 -6.13 10.06
CA THR A 311 10.17 -5.16 10.02
C THR A 311 9.79 -3.69 9.86
N PHE A 312 8.59 -3.38 9.47
CA PHE A 312 8.06 -2.02 9.37
C PHE A 312 6.82 -1.81 10.25
N GLY A 313 6.39 -2.88 10.96
CA GLY A 313 5.15 -2.91 11.70
C GLY A 313 5.24 -2.39 13.13
N ILE A 314 4.14 -2.57 13.84
CA ILE A 314 4.03 -2.28 15.27
C ILE A 314 3.92 -3.57 16.11
N LEU A 315 3.70 -4.72 15.46
CA LEU A 315 3.70 -6.05 16.09
C LEU A 315 4.93 -6.85 15.65
N ASP A 316 5.54 -7.56 16.60
CA ASP A 316 6.66 -8.49 16.41
C ASP A 316 7.82 -7.88 15.60
N THR A 317 8.05 -6.59 15.79
CA THR A 317 9.18 -5.93 15.13
C THR A 317 10.49 -6.45 15.70
N PRO A 318 11.54 -6.57 14.90
CA PRO A 318 12.83 -7.09 15.35
C PRO A 318 13.69 -6.08 16.11
N ARG A 319 13.17 -4.87 16.40
CA ARG A 319 13.93 -3.84 17.14
C ARG A 319 14.25 -4.28 18.58
N THR A 320 15.29 -3.70 19.13
CA THR A 320 15.77 -4.03 20.49
C THR A 320 15.93 -2.79 21.38
N ASP A 321 15.57 -1.61 20.87
CA ASP A 321 15.79 -0.30 21.49
C ASP A 321 14.51 0.32 22.04
N CYS A 322 13.46 -0.48 22.27
CA CYS A 322 12.23 -0.07 22.93
C CYS A 322 11.69 -1.18 23.84
N GLU A 323 10.82 -0.80 24.77
CA GLU A 323 10.03 -1.72 25.55
C GLU A 323 8.77 -2.11 24.75
N PHE A 324 8.44 -3.40 24.78
CA PHE A 324 7.22 -3.93 24.17
C PHE A 324 6.20 -4.30 25.25
N GLU A 325 4.94 -4.10 24.92
CA GLU A 325 3.83 -4.68 25.66
C GLU A 325 3.57 -6.10 25.15
N ASP A 326 3.28 -7.02 26.06
CA ASP A 326 2.70 -8.32 25.68
C ASP A 326 1.24 -8.11 25.27
N PHE A 327 0.94 -8.41 24.01
CA PHE A 327 -0.40 -8.32 23.44
C PHE A 327 -0.77 -9.63 22.78
N HIS A 328 -1.53 -10.46 23.50
CA HIS A 328 -1.92 -11.81 23.08
C HIS A 328 -0.72 -12.70 22.68
N GLY A 329 0.41 -12.57 23.37
CA GLY A 329 1.65 -13.28 23.06
C GLY A 329 2.50 -12.67 21.95
N HIS A 330 2.12 -11.51 21.42
CA HIS A 330 2.85 -10.71 20.46
C HIS A 330 3.55 -9.51 21.14
N LYS A 331 4.68 -9.09 20.58
CA LYS A 331 5.40 -7.89 21.01
C LYS A 331 4.80 -6.66 20.35
N LEU A 332 4.07 -5.84 21.12
CA LEU A 332 3.43 -4.62 20.61
C LEU A 332 4.25 -3.38 20.96
N ASP A 333 4.59 -2.56 19.95
CA ASP A 333 5.07 -1.20 20.13
C ASP A 333 3.89 -0.28 20.48
N ARG A 334 3.63 -0.15 21.79
CA ARG A 334 2.53 0.66 22.32
C ARG A 334 2.66 2.15 21.94
N LYS A 335 3.88 2.69 21.94
CA LYS A 335 4.11 4.10 21.61
C LYS A 335 3.75 4.41 20.16
N ALA A 336 4.12 3.53 19.24
CA ALA A 336 3.75 3.69 17.85
C ALA A 336 2.22 3.53 17.65
N LEU A 337 1.60 2.55 18.29
CA LEU A 337 0.15 2.37 18.24
C LEU A 337 -0.60 3.61 18.75
N ASP A 338 -0.16 4.21 19.86
CA ASP A 338 -0.80 5.39 20.45
C ASP A 338 -0.67 6.61 19.54
N LEU A 339 0.46 6.80 18.85
CA LEU A 339 0.60 7.82 17.81
C LEU A 339 -0.37 7.60 16.66
N LEU A 340 -0.44 6.38 16.10
CA LEU A 340 -1.37 6.04 15.04
C LEU A 340 -2.82 6.32 15.46
N ARG A 341 -3.21 5.96 16.69
CA ARG A 341 -4.56 6.22 17.22
C ARG A 341 -4.86 7.72 17.42
N LYS A 342 -3.87 8.50 17.84
CA LYS A 342 -3.98 9.96 18.07
C LYS A 342 -4.33 10.74 16.81
N TYR A 343 -3.88 10.27 15.64
CA TYR A 343 -3.99 10.99 14.37
C TYR A 343 -5.02 10.43 13.40
N LYS A 344 -5.87 9.48 13.84
CA LYS A 344 -7.08 9.09 13.12
C LYS A 344 -8.17 10.11 13.40
N THR A 345 -8.55 10.92 12.49
CA THR A 345 -9.77 11.76 12.61
C THR A 345 -10.15 12.31 11.26
#